data_6f41f4262be632ac0a45ef3e029b40f5
#
_entry.id   6f41f4262be632ac0a45ef3e029b40f5
#
_cell.length_a   1.000
_cell.length_b   1.000
_cell.length_c   1.000
_cell.angle_alpha   90.00
_cell.angle_beta   90.00
_cell.angle_gamma   90.00
#
_symmetry.space_group_name_H-M   'P 1'
#
loop_
_entity.id
_entity.type
_entity.pdbx_description
1 polymer ?
#
loop_
_entity_poly.entity_id
_entity_poly.type
_entity_poly.pdbx_seq_one_letter_code
_entity_poly.pdbx_strand_id
1 'polypeptide(L)'
;MNVLALNLVSLHFLYAAINMKTFFNPIKLNRYCMPNIKPISILFSFVFLLLVLYPANFQASEAYPGYTLFSIDKTAYLYDMNRKKVHEWKVSEGSVQTSPYLLPDGSILFPLNKGGFTFRPGGAHPSGTFQKISWEGDLLWDFSFYGDNFTPSYDVEPMPNGNILVCAGFEERRRPGKLFEIKPIGKNGGEVVWECNVSEKLGDLVQGYINSVSYSPALDQVLVNIQAPGRTLAIFDHSNSNAALVFKWNQGFSGRLHGGCWVTDRYLGTNTQIPDADKELMRIGNIITVSNGDNEAVEVNPQTNKRIKSFKYEFSDHQGSVQRLPNGNTLIVSGYSKKINELDDTGKVVWSLETSNRISRAYRYGLKYQGVLSKN
;
A
#
# COMPACT_ATOMS: atom_id res chain seq x y z
N MET A 1 6.60 23.47 13.01
CA MET A 1 6.19 24.46 14.04
C MET A 1 4.69 24.67 13.86
N ASN A 2 3.90 24.26 14.87
CA ASN A 2 2.67 24.96 15.28
C ASN A 2 1.30 24.36 14.95
N VAL A 3 1.06 23.11 15.29
CA VAL A 3 -0.32 22.67 15.62
C VAL A 3 -0.54 22.68 17.13
N LEU A 4 0.46 22.40 17.95
CA LEU A 4 0.36 22.52 19.42
C LEU A 4 0.26 23.96 19.92
N ALA A 5 0.89 24.93 19.24
CA ALA A 5 0.78 26.34 19.59
C ALA A 5 -0.60 26.92 19.31
N LEU A 6 -1.31 26.45 18.29
CA LEU A 6 -2.68 26.89 18.00
C LEU A 6 -3.69 26.38 19.04
N ASN A 7 -3.51 25.18 19.58
CA ASN A 7 -4.40 24.64 20.61
C ASN A 7 -4.26 25.37 21.96
N LEU A 8 -3.06 25.82 22.32
CA LEU A 8 -2.83 26.58 23.55
C LEU A 8 -3.38 28.00 23.47
N VAL A 9 -3.28 28.66 22.31
CA VAL A 9 -3.86 29.98 22.09
C VAL A 9 -5.39 29.92 22.12
N SER A 10 -6.00 28.91 21.52
CA SER A 10 -7.46 28.72 21.52
C SER A 10 -8.03 28.46 22.93
N LEU A 11 -7.32 27.71 23.77
CA LEU A 11 -7.71 27.48 25.16
C LEU A 11 -7.56 28.74 26.02
N HIS A 12 -6.55 29.57 25.80
CA HIS A 12 -6.37 30.83 26.52
C HIS A 12 -7.47 31.85 26.17
N PHE A 13 -7.90 31.92 24.91
CA PHE A 13 -9.01 32.79 24.51
C PHE A 13 -10.36 32.30 25.06
N LEU A 14 -10.57 31.00 25.15
CA LEU A 14 -11.78 30.45 25.76
C LEU A 14 -11.82 30.73 27.27
N TYR A 15 -10.69 30.65 27.96
CA TYR A 15 -10.54 30.94 29.37
C TYR A 15 -10.75 32.45 29.66
N ALA A 16 -10.24 33.32 28.79
CA ALA A 16 -10.45 34.76 28.88
C ALA A 16 -11.93 35.17 28.65
N ALA A 17 -12.64 34.52 27.73
CA ALA A 17 -14.05 34.78 27.44
C ALA A 17 -14.98 34.33 28.58
N ILE A 18 -14.62 33.26 29.31
CA ILE A 18 -15.40 32.77 30.45
C ILE A 18 -15.20 33.67 31.70
N ASN A 19 -14.03 34.27 31.88
CA ASN A 19 -13.73 35.11 33.03
C ASN A 19 -14.17 36.59 32.85
N MET A 20 -14.58 37.05 31.67
CA MET A 20 -15.10 38.40 31.47
C MET A 20 -16.47 38.63 32.09
N LYS A 21 -17.17 37.59 32.57
CA LYS A 21 -18.46 37.77 33.28
C LYS A 21 -18.35 38.30 34.70
N THR A 22 -17.17 38.35 35.28
CA THR A 22 -16.96 38.73 36.69
C THR A 22 -16.44 40.18 36.88
N PHE A 23 -16.19 40.94 35.81
CA PHE A 23 -15.54 42.26 35.91
C PHE A 23 -16.41 43.45 35.53
N PHE A 24 -17.72 43.30 35.24
CA PHE A 24 -18.57 44.43 35.00
C PHE A 24 -19.40 44.80 36.24
N ASN A 25 -18.90 45.71 37.03
CA ASN A 25 -19.70 46.50 37.96
C ASN A 25 -20.62 47.49 37.16
N PRO A 26 -21.87 47.70 37.56
CA PRO A 26 -22.80 48.47 36.76
C PRO A 26 -22.50 49.99 36.90
N ILE A 27 -21.94 50.53 35.81
CA ILE A 27 -21.93 51.97 35.58
C ILE A 27 -23.33 52.35 35.15
N LYS A 28 -23.98 53.24 35.98
CA LYS A 28 -25.26 53.84 35.63
C LYS A 28 -25.11 54.73 34.37
N LEU A 29 -25.55 54.26 33.24
CA LEU A 29 -25.67 55.05 32.02
C LEU A 29 -27.15 55.31 31.72
N ASN A 30 -27.45 56.59 31.49
CA ASN A 30 -28.75 57.13 31.16
C ASN A 30 -29.39 56.51 29.91
N ARG A 31 -30.71 56.43 29.92
CA ARG A 31 -31.60 55.88 28.89
C ARG A 31 -31.35 56.49 27.52
N TYR A 32 -30.78 55.71 26.63
CA TYR A 32 -31.05 55.78 25.18
C TYR A 32 -31.40 54.37 24.71
N CYS A 33 -32.51 54.25 23.96
CA CYS A 33 -33.02 53.00 23.43
C CYS A 33 -31.97 52.34 22.51
N MET A 34 -31.35 51.28 22.96
CA MET A 34 -30.68 50.33 22.06
C MET A 34 -31.59 49.13 21.81
N PRO A 35 -31.68 48.61 20.57
CA PRO A 35 -32.45 47.39 20.32
C PRO A 35 -31.83 46.22 21.08
N ASN A 36 -32.70 45.39 21.67
CA ASN A 36 -32.34 44.17 22.38
C ASN A 36 -31.60 43.15 21.46
N ILE A 37 -30.29 43.28 21.33
CA ILE A 37 -29.48 42.30 20.66
C ILE A 37 -29.22 41.19 21.67
N LYS A 38 -29.86 40.03 21.47
CA LYS A 38 -29.66 38.85 22.33
C LYS A 38 -28.20 38.43 22.28
N PRO A 39 -27.57 38.13 23.43
CA PRO A 39 -26.15 37.75 23.49
C PRO A 39 -25.79 36.52 22.61
N ILE A 40 -26.78 35.68 22.32
CA ILE A 40 -26.66 34.54 21.40
C ILE A 40 -26.36 35.00 19.95
N SER A 41 -26.94 36.11 19.48
CA SER A 41 -26.72 36.62 18.11
C SER A 41 -25.30 37.15 17.92
N ILE A 42 -24.70 37.73 18.96
CA ILE A 42 -23.31 38.22 18.91
C ILE A 42 -22.34 37.03 18.87
N LEU A 43 -22.61 35.99 19.63
CA LEU A 43 -21.80 34.78 19.63
C LEU A 43 -21.80 34.05 18.28
N PHE A 44 -22.99 33.95 17.65
CA PHE A 44 -23.13 33.36 16.31
C PHE A 44 -22.43 34.20 15.23
N SER A 45 -22.50 35.51 15.32
CA SER A 45 -21.79 36.41 14.39
C SER A 45 -20.29 36.33 14.54
N PHE A 46 -19.78 36.17 15.77
CA PHE A 46 -18.35 36.01 16.02
C PHE A 46 -17.80 34.63 15.57
N VAL A 47 -18.58 33.57 15.77
CA VAL A 47 -18.24 32.23 15.29
C VAL A 47 -18.29 32.17 13.75
N PHE A 48 -19.28 32.82 13.14
CA PHE A 48 -19.38 32.92 11.68
C PHE A 48 -18.25 33.76 11.09
N LEU A 49 -17.86 34.86 11.73
CA LEU A 49 -16.75 35.70 11.32
C LEU A 49 -15.40 34.95 11.45
N LEU A 50 -15.21 34.14 12.51
CA LEU A 50 -14.06 33.29 12.68
C LEU A 50 -13.98 32.18 11.60
N LEU A 51 -15.11 31.62 11.21
CA LEU A 51 -15.19 30.63 10.12
C LEU A 51 -14.93 31.24 8.74
N VAL A 52 -15.26 32.54 8.56
CA VAL A 52 -15.00 33.26 7.30
C VAL A 52 -13.57 33.82 7.25
N LEU A 53 -13.00 34.20 8.39
CA LEU A 53 -11.64 34.76 8.50
C LEU A 53 -10.54 33.66 8.58
N TYR A 54 -10.91 32.43 8.91
CA TYR A 54 -10.07 31.25 8.72
C TYR A 54 -10.67 30.43 7.56
N PRO A 55 -10.39 30.79 6.31
CA PRO A 55 -10.59 29.81 5.25
C PRO A 55 -9.74 28.62 5.70
N ALA A 56 -10.36 27.47 5.96
CA ALA A 56 -9.65 26.23 5.97
C ALA A 56 -8.87 26.24 4.65
N ASN A 57 -7.55 26.45 4.72
CA ASN A 57 -6.70 26.28 3.55
C ASN A 57 -6.85 24.82 3.15
N PHE A 58 -7.87 24.53 2.37
CA PHE A 58 -7.96 23.33 1.58
C PHE A 58 -6.87 23.46 0.53
N GLN A 59 -5.62 23.31 0.98
CA GLN A 59 -4.52 23.12 0.08
C GLN A 59 -4.84 21.81 -0.62
N ALA A 60 -5.13 21.89 -1.92
CA ALA A 60 -5.38 20.70 -2.70
C ALA A 60 -4.21 19.75 -2.44
N SER A 61 -4.50 18.53 -2.02
CA SER A 61 -3.47 17.54 -1.74
C SER A 61 -2.64 17.37 -3.00
N GLU A 62 -1.36 17.69 -2.94
CA GLU A 62 -0.44 17.47 -4.03
C GLU A 62 -0.10 15.99 -4.15
N ALA A 63 0.23 15.56 -5.34
CA ALA A 63 0.72 14.22 -5.59
C ALA A 63 2.05 13.99 -4.85
N TYR A 64 2.23 12.80 -4.28
CA TYR A 64 3.47 12.46 -3.58
C TYR A 64 4.63 12.35 -4.56
N PRO A 65 5.72 13.12 -4.37
CA PRO A 65 6.83 13.15 -5.29
C PRO A 65 7.62 11.83 -5.29
N GLY A 66 7.96 11.35 -6.48
CA GLY A 66 8.71 10.10 -6.63
C GLY A 66 8.71 9.56 -8.05
N TYR A 67 9.06 8.28 -8.15
CA TYR A 67 9.10 7.54 -9.40
C TYR A 67 8.08 6.41 -9.37
N THR A 68 7.40 6.17 -10.49
CA THR A 68 6.38 5.13 -10.60
C THR A 68 6.91 3.98 -11.43
N LEU A 69 7.03 2.80 -10.81
CA LEU A 69 7.42 1.54 -11.45
C LEU A 69 6.18 0.74 -11.80
N PHE A 70 6.11 0.21 -13.01
CA PHE A 70 5.11 -0.74 -13.47
C PHE A 70 5.67 -1.60 -14.61
N SER A 71 4.96 -2.67 -15.00
CA SER A 71 5.38 -3.49 -16.13
C SER A 71 4.27 -3.67 -17.16
N ILE A 72 4.68 -3.79 -18.42
CA ILE A 72 3.85 -4.19 -19.55
C ILE A 72 4.58 -5.29 -20.31
N ASP A 73 3.94 -6.42 -20.48
CA ASP A 73 4.49 -7.61 -21.15
C ASP A 73 5.85 -8.05 -20.60
N LYS A 74 6.94 -7.80 -21.30
CA LYS A 74 8.31 -8.17 -20.94
C LYS A 74 9.14 -7.02 -20.36
N THR A 75 8.56 -5.85 -20.21
CA THR A 75 9.31 -4.63 -19.88
C THR A 75 8.78 -3.98 -18.61
N ALA A 76 9.67 -3.65 -17.70
CA ALA A 76 9.40 -2.76 -16.58
C ALA A 76 9.79 -1.33 -16.94
N TYR A 77 9.01 -0.40 -16.52
CA TYR A 77 9.17 1.03 -16.79
C TYR A 77 9.21 1.81 -15.50
N LEU A 78 10.15 2.74 -15.39
CA LEU A 78 10.24 3.73 -14.34
C LEU A 78 9.94 5.12 -14.90
N TYR A 79 8.94 5.80 -14.35
CA TYR A 79 8.48 7.12 -14.80
C TYR A 79 8.58 8.14 -13.66
N ASP A 80 8.93 9.37 -14.00
CA ASP A 80 8.89 10.52 -13.07
C ASP A 80 7.46 11.09 -12.91
N MET A 81 7.33 12.12 -12.07
CA MET A 81 6.05 12.80 -11.83
C MET A 81 5.53 13.55 -13.06
N ASN A 82 6.40 13.93 -13.98
CA ASN A 82 6.05 14.59 -15.26
C ASN A 82 5.63 13.58 -16.34
N ARG A 83 5.51 12.30 -15.98
CA ARG A 83 5.17 11.21 -16.91
C ARG A 83 6.24 10.97 -17.97
N LYS A 84 7.49 11.35 -17.67
CA LYS A 84 8.64 11.05 -18.52
C LYS A 84 9.26 9.73 -18.09
N LYS A 85 9.55 8.86 -19.05
CA LYS A 85 10.28 7.62 -18.80
C LYS A 85 11.71 7.93 -18.36
N VAL A 86 12.08 7.48 -17.17
CA VAL A 86 13.42 7.64 -16.59
C VAL A 86 14.29 6.45 -16.95
N HIS A 87 13.73 5.23 -16.86
CA HIS A 87 14.45 4.01 -17.14
C HIS A 87 13.50 2.88 -17.57
N GLU A 88 14.09 1.84 -18.18
CA GLU A 88 13.37 0.60 -18.50
C GLU A 88 14.29 -0.62 -18.38
N TRP A 89 13.72 -1.75 -17.99
CA TRP A 89 14.38 -3.06 -17.99
C TRP A 89 13.56 -4.02 -18.81
N LYS A 90 14.22 -4.86 -19.59
CA LYS A 90 13.54 -5.83 -20.45
C LYS A 90 14.08 -7.22 -20.22
N VAL A 91 13.19 -8.19 -19.97
CA VAL A 91 13.56 -9.59 -19.91
C VAL A 91 13.62 -10.17 -21.32
N SER A 92 14.61 -11.02 -21.58
CA SER A 92 14.79 -11.68 -22.90
C SER A 92 13.78 -12.80 -23.12
N GLU A 93 13.46 -13.55 -22.05
CA GLU A 93 12.63 -14.75 -22.10
C GLU A 93 11.48 -14.70 -21.10
N GLY A 94 10.43 -15.49 -21.37
CA GLY A 94 9.28 -15.58 -20.50
C GLY A 94 8.36 -14.37 -20.59
N SER A 95 7.49 -14.24 -19.59
CA SER A 95 6.56 -13.11 -19.41
C SER A 95 6.52 -12.69 -17.95
N VAL A 96 6.45 -11.39 -17.70
CA VAL A 96 6.27 -10.85 -16.33
C VAL A 96 4.86 -11.19 -15.86
N GLN A 97 4.73 -11.79 -14.69
CA GLN A 97 3.44 -12.28 -14.20
C GLN A 97 2.68 -11.27 -13.35
N THR A 98 3.41 -10.49 -12.57
CA THR A 98 2.83 -9.42 -11.76
C THR A 98 3.67 -8.16 -11.94
N SER A 99 4.07 -7.50 -10.86
CA SER A 99 4.93 -6.33 -10.94
C SER A 99 6.33 -6.65 -10.48
N PRO A 100 7.36 -6.15 -11.18
CA PRO A 100 8.72 -6.21 -10.68
C PRO A 100 8.91 -5.25 -9.51
N TYR A 101 10.01 -5.45 -8.79
CA TYR A 101 10.42 -4.60 -7.68
C TYR A 101 11.79 -3.98 -7.95
N LEU A 102 11.88 -2.66 -7.83
CA LEU A 102 13.17 -1.97 -7.79
C LEU A 102 13.82 -2.21 -6.43
N LEU A 103 15.06 -2.64 -6.43
CA LEU A 103 15.82 -2.96 -5.22
C LEU A 103 16.72 -1.76 -4.81
N PRO A 104 17.15 -1.71 -3.54
CA PRO A 104 17.98 -0.59 -3.05
C PRO A 104 19.32 -0.41 -3.78
N ASP A 105 19.85 -1.47 -4.38
CA ASP A 105 21.09 -1.44 -5.18
C ASP A 105 20.88 -0.95 -6.63
N GLY A 106 19.65 -0.59 -7.00
CA GLY A 106 19.27 -0.16 -8.34
C GLY A 106 18.95 -1.31 -9.30
N SER A 107 19.13 -2.55 -8.89
CA SER A 107 18.68 -3.70 -9.69
C SER A 107 17.16 -3.90 -9.57
N ILE A 108 16.60 -4.68 -10.47
CA ILE A 108 15.19 -5.01 -10.50
C ILE A 108 14.97 -6.52 -10.35
N LEU A 109 13.97 -6.90 -9.53
CA LEU A 109 13.54 -8.28 -9.36
C LEU A 109 12.27 -8.54 -10.18
N PHE A 110 12.31 -9.52 -11.06
CA PHE A 110 11.18 -9.95 -11.89
C PHE A 110 10.64 -11.32 -11.47
N PRO A 111 9.34 -11.47 -11.23
CA PRO A 111 8.65 -12.75 -11.25
C PRO A 111 8.26 -13.11 -12.69
N LEU A 112 8.77 -14.22 -13.20
CA LEU A 112 8.63 -14.61 -14.59
C LEU A 112 7.96 -15.97 -14.77
N ASN A 113 7.18 -16.10 -15.83
CA ASN A 113 6.78 -17.38 -16.38
C ASN A 113 7.65 -17.70 -17.60
N LYS A 114 8.57 -18.63 -17.44
CA LYS A 114 9.37 -19.23 -18.54
C LYS A 114 8.83 -20.60 -18.96
N GLY A 115 7.75 -21.09 -18.32
CA GLY A 115 7.30 -22.47 -18.50
C GLY A 115 8.16 -23.48 -17.72
N GLY A 116 8.09 -24.75 -18.12
CA GLY A 116 8.93 -25.82 -17.56
C GLY A 116 8.43 -26.43 -16.24
N PHE A 117 7.37 -25.90 -15.64
CA PHE A 117 6.76 -26.48 -14.43
C PHE A 117 5.78 -27.60 -14.77
N THR A 118 5.73 -28.62 -13.90
CA THR A 118 4.97 -29.85 -14.10
C THR A 118 3.46 -29.63 -14.00
N PHE A 119 3.03 -28.60 -13.27
CA PHE A 119 1.62 -28.29 -13.14
C PHE A 119 1.34 -26.76 -13.11
N ARG A 120 0.11 -26.37 -13.49
CA ARG A 120 -0.39 -25.01 -13.34
C ARG A 120 -1.41 -24.93 -12.22
N PRO A 121 -1.17 -24.11 -11.17
CA PRO A 121 -2.21 -23.82 -10.19
C PRO A 121 -3.44 -23.29 -10.91
N GLY A 122 -4.61 -23.85 -10.64
CA GLY A 122 -5.83 -23.48 -11.34
C GLY A 122 -6.21 -22.01 -11.13
N GLY A 123 -6.28 -21.22 -12.20
CA GLY A 123 -6.64 -19.81 -12.17
C GLY A 123 -5.54 -18.86 -11.72
N ALA A 124 -4.35 -19.37 -11.43
CA ALA A 124 -3.19 -18.60 -11.03
C ALA A 124 -2.34 -18.13 -12.22
N HIS A 125 -1.52 -17.13 -11.99
CA HIS A 125 -0.47 -16.66 -12.89
C HIS A 125 0.86 -17.29 -12.46
N PRO A 126 1.27 -18.44 -13.01
CA PRO A 126 2.48 -19.13 -12.58
C PRO A 126 3.71 -18.27 -12.87
N SER A 127 4.59 -18.15 -11.88
CA SER A 127 5.77 -17.32 -11.93
C SER A 127 7.07 -18.08 -11.57
N GLY A 128 7.14 -19.35 -11.74
CA GLY A 128 8.20 -20.24 -11.27
C GLY A 128 9.67 -19.86 -11.52
N THR A 129 9.95 -18.69 -12.13
CA THR A 129 11.30 -18.17 -12.34
C THR A 129 11.41 -16.74 -11.80
N PHE A 130 12.54 -16.46 -11.17
CA PHE A 130 12.87 -15.15 -10.63
C PHE A 130 14.18 -14.65 -11.26
N GLN A 131 14.16 -13.42 -11.79
CA GLN A 131 15.37 -12.81 -12.33
C GLN A 131 15.68 -11.49 -11.61
N LYS A 132 16.97 -11.30 -11.26
CA LYS A 132 17.51 -10.02 -10.83
C LYS A 132 18.35 -9.44 -11.96
N ILE A 133 18.04 -8.24 -12.41
CA ILE A 133 18.71 -7.57 -13.51
C ILE A 133 19.28 -6.24 -12.99
N SER A 134 20.55 -5.92 -13.33
CA SER A 134 21.18 -4.67 -12.95
C SER A 134 20.48 -3.46 -13.59
N TRP A 135 20.83 -2.25 -13.14
CA TRP A 135 20.37 -1.02 -13.79
C TRP A 135 20.82 -0.98 -15.27
N GLU A 136 22.01 -1.44 -15.56
CA GLU A 136 22.61 -1.46 -16.89
C GLU A 136 22.04 -2.56 -17.81
N GLY A 137 21.21 -3.47 -17.26
CA GLY A 137 20.57 -4.55 -18.00
C GLY A 137 21.26 -5.91 -17.87
N ASP A 138 22.31 -6.04 -17.04
CA ASP A 138 23.02 -7.32 -16.85
C ASP A 138 22.21 -8.28 -15.99
N LEU A 139 22.16 -9.54 -16.36
CA LEU A 139 21.54 -10.60 -15.59
C LEU A 139 22.43 -10.96 -14.38
N LEU A 140 21.97 -10.60 -13.19
CA LEU A 140 22.67 -10.83 -11.93
C LEU A 140 22.33 -12.18 -11.29
N TRP A 141 21.06 -12.61 -11.43
CA TRP A 141 20.55 -13.86 -10.86
C TRP A 141 19.36 -14.35 -11.66
N ASP A 142 19.31 -15.67 -11.92
CA ASP A 142 18.22 -16.35 -12.63
C ASP A 142 17.95 -17.70 -11.96
N PHE A 143 16.85 -17.81 -11.26
CA PHE A 143 16.53 -19.00 -10.48
C PHE A 143 15.11 -19.48 -10.75
N SER A 144 15.00 -20.77 -11.08
CA SER A 144 13.71 -21.43 -11.23
C SER A 144 13.41 -22.27 -10.00
N PHE A 145 12.22 -22.09 -9.44
CA PHE A 145 11.75 -22.75 -8.24
C PHE A 145 10.34 -23.28 -8.44
N TYR A 146 10.19 -24.56 -8.53
CA TYR A 146 8.92 -25.30 -8.57
C TYR A 146 9.16 -26.76 -8.21
N GLY A 147 8.14 -27.44 -7.71
CA GLY A 147 8.18 -28.86 -7.37
C GLY A 147 7.12 -29.65 -8.11
N ASP A 148 7.05 -30.95 -7.84
CA ASP A 148 6.08 -31.85 -8.49
C ASP A 148 4.62 -31.53 -8.15
N ASN A 149 4.39 -30.88 -7.01
CA ASN A 149 3.07 -30.59 -6.48
C ASN A 149 2.82 -29.10 -6.16
N PHE A 150 3.78 -28.23 -6.47
CA PHE A 150 3.60 -26.78 -6.27
C PHE A 150 4.28 -25.97 -7.39
N THR A 151 3.72 -24.82 -7.69
CA THR A 151 4.32 -23.81 -8.57
C THR A 151 4.11 -22.42 -7.97
N PRO A 152 5.17 -21.60 -7.84
CA PRO A 152 5.04 -20.20 -7.49
C PRO A 152 4.07 -19.49 -8.40
N SER A 153 3.25 -18.63 -7.85
CA SER A 153 2.21 -17.97 -8.59
C SER A 153 1.93 -16.59 -8.03
N TYR A 154 1.51 -15.70 -8.90
CA TYR A 154 1.17 -14.32 -8.64
C TYR A 154 2.35 -13.48 -8.18
N ASP A 155 2.72 -13.52 -6.89
CA ASP A 155 3.51 -12.48 -6.26
C ASP A 155 4.83 -13.00 -5.66
N VAL A 156 5.78 -12.09 -5.63
CA VAL A 156 7.06 -12.20 -4.93
C VAL A 156 7.28 -10.91 -4.17
N GLU A 157 7.88 -10.97 -2.99
CA GLU A 157 8.25 -9.79 -2.22
C GLU A 157 9.74 -9.85 -1.89
N PRO A 158 10.58 -8.89 -2.33
CA PRO A 158 11.98 -8.84 -1.91
C PRO A 158 12.05 -8.49 -0.42
N MET A 159 12.95 -9.10 0.33
CA MET A 159 13.13 -8.87 1.76
C MET A 159 14.38 -8.02 2.05
N PRO A 160 14.42 -7.30 3.21
CA PRO A 160 15.57 -6.45 3.55
C PRO A 160 16.90 -7.20 3.69
N ASN A 161 16.85 -8.50 4.01
CA ASN A 161 18.02 -9.37 4.13
C ASN A 161 18.57 -9.87 2.76
N GLY A 162 17.94 -9.43 1.65
CA GLY A 162 18.29 -9.84 0.29
C GLY A 162 17.62 -11.13 -0.18
N ASN A 163 16.85 -11.80 0.66
CA ASN A 163 16.04 -12.95 0.29
C ASN A 163 14.77 -12.51 -0.46
N ILE A 164 14.04 -13.45 -1.00
CA ILE A 164 12.72 -13.22 -1.60
C ILE A 164 11.67 -14.10 -0.91
N LEU A 165 10.49 -13.51 -0.68
CA LEU A 165 9.34 -14.23 -0.19
C LEU A 165 8.42 -14.57 -1.37
N VAL A 166 8.04 -15.82 -1.51
CA VAL A 166 7.32 -16.36 -2.66
C VAL A 166 6.05 -17.04 -2.20
N CYS A 167 4.94 -16.79 -2.87
CA CYS A 167 3.73 -17.59 -2.71
C CYS A 167 3.63 -18.64 -3.82
N ALA A 168 3.15 -19.84 -3.47
CA ALA A 168 3.03 -20.96 -4.39
C ALA A 168 1.65 -21.64 -4.24
N GLY A 169 1.04 -21.97 -5.36
CA GLY A 169 -0.21 -22.73 -5.41
C GLY A 169 0.06 -24.25 -5.44
N PHE A 170 -0.91 -25.04 -4.94
CA PHE A 170 -0.92 -26.49 -5.05
C PHE A 170 -1.68 -26.97 -6.28
N GLU A 171 -1.46 -28.25 -6.65
CA GLU A 171 -2.22 -28.93 -7.68
C GLU A 171 -3.72 -29.04 -7.30
N GLU A 172 -4.02 -29.26 -6.03
CA GLU A 172 -5.37 -29.22 -5.52
C GLU A 172 -5.95 -27.81 -5.66
N ARG A 173 -6.80 -27.66 -6.65
CA ARG A 173 -7.48 -26.40 -6.97
C ARG A 173 -8.24 -25.87 -5.76
N ARG A 174 -8.13 -24.55 -5.53
CA ARG A 174 -8.86 -23.77 -4.52
C ARG A 174 -8.31 -23.79 -3.10
N ARG A 175 -7.10 -24.30 -2.87
CA ARG A 175 -6.43 -24.13 -1.56
C ARG A 175 -5.41 -23.00 -1.63
N PRO A 176 -5.18 -22.26 -0.55
CA PRO A 176 -4.26 -21.12 -0.51
C PRO A 176 -2.81 -21.46 -0.91
N GLY A 177 -2.33 -22.65 -0.60
CA GLY A 177 -0.97 -23.05 -0.94
C GLY A 177 0.05 -22.80 0.17
N LYS A 178 1.29 -22.52 -0.23
CA LYS A 178 2.46 -22.30 0.67
C LYS A 178 3.12 -20.94 0.45
N LEU A 179 3.89 -20.54 1.43
CA LEU A 179 4.88 -19.47 1.35
C LEU A 179 6.27 -20.05 1.52
N PHE A 180 7.24 -19.45 0.83
CA PHE A 180 8.65 -19.79 0.95
C PHE A 180 9.49 -18.54 1.03
N GLU A 181 10.45 -18.49 1.94
CA GLU A 181 11.56 -17.54 1.87
C GLU A 181 12.72 -18.23 1.19
N ILE A 182 13.23 -17.64 0.12
CA ILE A 182 14.32 -18.15 -0.69
C ILE A 182 15.52 -17.21 -0.57
N LYS A 183 16.63 -17.76 -0.12
CA LYS A 183 17.95 -17.11 -0.11
C LYS A 183 18.63 -17.34 -1.45
N PRO A 184 18.92 -16.28 -2.24
CA PRO A 184 19.68 -16.42 -3.46
C PRO A 184 21.10 -16.95 -3.20
N ILE A 185 21.56 -17.88 -4.05
CA ILE A 185 22.90 -18.46 -3.98
C ILE A 185 23.57 -18.36 -5.35
N GLY A 186 24.70 -17.66 -5.41
CA GLY A 186 25.44 -17.48 -6.67
C GLY A 186 24.59 -16.82 -7.76
N LYS A 187 24.74 -17.25 -9.01
CA LYS A 187 24.04 -16.65 -10.16
C LYS A 187 22.72 -17.35 -10.50
N ASN A 188 22.52 -18.59 -10.07
CA ASN A 188 21.37 -19.42 -10.49
C ASN A 188 20.91 -20.42 -9.42
N GLY A 189 21.32 -20.24 -8.17
CA GLY A 189 20.91 -21.08 -7.05
C GLY A 189 19.97 -20.36 -6.09
N GLY A 190 19.27 -21.15 -5.27
CA GLY A 190 18.43 -20.67 -4.18
C GLY A 190 18.25 -21.73 -3.11
N GLU A 191 18.13 -21.32 -1.87
CA GLU A 191 17.90 -22.17 -0.71
C GLU A 191 16.62 -21.72 0.00
N VAL A 192 15.71 -22.66 0.30
CA VAL A 192 14.56 -22.39 1.14
C VAL A 192 15.04 -22.30 2.59
N VAL A 193 14.88 -21.12 3.20
CA VAL A 193 15.30 -20.88 4.59
C VAL A 193 14.13 -20.77 5.56
N TRP A 194 12.91 -20.58 5.05
CA TRP A 194 11.66 -20.58 5.82
C TRP A 194 10.49 -21.00 4.91
N GLU A 195 9.51 -21.70 5.48
CA GLU A 195 8.25 -22.03 4.80
C GLU A 195 7.05 -21.97 5.72
N CYS A 196 5.88 -21.71 5.13
CA CYS A 196 4.59 -21.77 5.80
C CYS A 196 3.55 -22.47 4.93
N ASN A 197 2.91 -23.52 5.43
CA ASN A 197 1.76 -24.12 4.79
C ASN A 197 0.48 -23.36 5.15
N VAL A 198 0.14 -22.37 4.34
CA VAL A 198 -1.02 -21.49 4.56
C VAL A 198 -2.34 -22.27 4.57
N SER A 199 -2.46 -23.28 3.71
CA SER A 199 -3.66 -24.15 3.67
C SER A 199 -3.87 -24.87 4.98
N GLU A 200 -2.83 -25.44 5.55
CA GLU A 200 -2.88 -26.16 6.82
C GLU A 200 -3.24 -25.20 7.99
N LYS A 201 -2.59 -24.04 8.04
CA LYS A 201 -2.80 -23.05 9.11
C LYS A 201 -4.20 -22.42 9.10
N LEU A 202 -4.80 -22.26 7.94
CA LEU A 202 -6.14 -21.67 7.80
C LEU A 202 -7.27 -22.70 7.87
N GLY A 203 -6.95 -23.97 7.70
CA GLY A 203 -7.92 -25.07 7.66
C GLY A 203 -8.68 -25.14 6.33
N ASP A 204 -9.41 -26.24 6.15
CA ASP A 204 -10.06 -26.61 4.88
C ASP A 204 -11.21 -25.69 4.45
N LEU A 205 -11.70 -24.85 5.33
CA LEU A 205 -12.81 -23.93 5.06
C LEU A 205 -12.38 -22.70 4.24
N VAL A 206 -11.08 -22.38 4.21
CA VAL A 206 -10.58 -21.25 3.43
C VAL A 206 -10.19 -21.73 2.05
N GLN A 207 -10.92 -21.25 1.05
CA GLN A 207 -10.68 -21.55 -0.36
C GLN A 207 -10.19 -20.30 -1.10
N GLY A 208 -9.43 -20.50 -2.16
CA GLY A 208 -8.91 -19.41 -3.02
C GLY A 208 -7.39 -19.48 -3.17
N TYR A 209 -6.85 -18.56 -3.94
CA TYR A 209 -5.42 -18.47 -4.20
C TYR A 209 -4.83 -17.32 -3.42
N ILE A 210 -3.56 -17.47 -2.98
CA ILE A 210 -2.77 -16.33 -2.56
C ILE A 210 -2.42 -15.54 -3.82
N ASN A 211 -2.82 -14.29 -3.91
CA ASN A 211 -2.52 -13.42 -5.05
C ASN A 211 -1.64 -12.22 -4.71
N SER A 212 -1.33 -12.03 -3.45
CA SER A 212 -0.28 -11.13 -3.00
C SER A 212 0.30 -11.59 -1.67
N VAL A 213 1.56 -11.29 -1.50
CA VAL A 213 2.33 -11.49 -0.29
C VAL A 213 3.01 -10.17 0.06
N SER A 214 3.09 -9.84 1.34
CA SER A 214 3.76 -8.63 1.79
C SER A 214 4.39 -8.84 3.16
N TYR A 215 5.63 -8.38 3.32
CA TYR A 215 6.42 -8.55 4.54
C TYR A 215 6.54 -7.24 5.32
N SER A 216 6.34 -7.33 6.63
CA SER A 216 6.58 -6.26 7.57
C SER A 216 7.87 -6.50 8.35
N PRO A 217 8.98 -5.81 8.03
CA PRO A 217 10.23 -5.98 8.76
C PRO A 217 10.15 -5.58 10.24
N ALA A 218 9.31 -4.58 10.54
CA ALA A 218 9.15 -4.06 11.90
C ALA A 218 8.45 -5.05 12.84
N LEU A 219 7.59 -5.92 12.29
CA LEU A 219 6.80 -6.90 13.05
C LEU A 219 7.31 -8.33 12.83
N ASP A 220 8.23 -8.54 11.89
CA ASP A 220 8.65 -9.85 11.39
C ASP A 220 7.45 -10.74 11.05
N GLN A 221 6.54 -10.20 10.21
CA GLN A 221 5.27 -10.82 9.88
C GLN A 221 5.02 -10.80 8.37
N VAL A 222 4.40 -11.86 7.88
CA VAL A 222 3.99 -12.02 6.49
C VAL A 222 2.47 -11.89 6.38
N LEU A 223 2.02 -10.96 5.57
CA LEU A 223 0.64 -10.82 5.14
C LEU A 223 0.43 -11.59 3.84
N VAL A 224 -0.67 -12.33 3.76
CA VAL A 224 -1.20 -12.88 2.51
C VAL A 224 -2.59 -12.36 2.23
N ASN A 225 -2.86 -12.15 0.94
CA ASN A 225 -4.18 -11.86 0.44
C ASN A 225 -4.71 -13.05 -0.36
N ILE A 226 -5.80 -13.63 0.12
CA ILE A 226 -6.45 -14.79 -0.49
C ILE A 226 -7.69 -14.34 -1.25
N GLN A 227 -7.69 -14.63 -2.55
CA GLN A 227 -8.77 -14.30 -3.46
C GLN A 227 -10.07 -15.05 -3.14
N ALA A 228 -11.19 -14.65 -3.78
CA ALA A 228 -12.43 -15.39 -3.74
C ALA A 228 -12.23 -16.87 -4.15
N PRO A 229 -12.99 -17.79 -3.54
CA PRO A 229 -14.11 -17.53 -2.63
C PRO A 229 -13.72 -17.22 -1.18
N GLY A 230 -12.49 -17.48 -0.75
CA GLY A 230 -12.04 -17.30 0.64
C GLY A 230 -12.02 -15.85 1.13
N ARG A 231 -11.68 -14.89 0.26
CA ARG A 231 -11.67 -13.44 0.55
C ARG A 231 -11.05 -13.09 1.89
N THR A 232 -9.84 -13.59 2.13
CA THR A 232 -9.21 -13.55 3.46
C THR A 232 -7.90 -12.78 3.39
N LEU A 233 -7.69 -11.87 4.35
CA LEU A 233 -6.38 -11.36 4.73
C LEU A 233 -5.90 -12.17 5.91
N ALA A 234 -4.70 -12.71 5.85
CA ALA A 234 -4.12 -13.47 6.95
C ALA A 234 -2.68 -13.06 7.20
N ILE A 235 -2.27 -13.01 8.46
CA ILE A 235 -0.92 -12.66 8.87
C ILE A 235 -0.31 -13.87 9.60
N PHE A 236 0.91 -14.19 9.21
CA PHE A 236 1.70 -15.25 9.83
C PHE A 236 2.95 -14.67 10.49
N ASP A 237 3.28 -15.21 11.64
CA ASP A 237 4.56 -14.95 12.32
C ASP A 237 5.70 -15.55 11.49
N HIS A 238 6.70 -14.73 11.17
CA HIS A 238 7.86 -15.15 10.40
C HIS A 238 9.09 -15.40 11.27
N SER A 239 9.06 -15.00 12.52
CA SER A 239 10.21 -15.07 13.43
C SER A 239 10.69 -16.48 13.74
N ASN A 240 9.91 -17.50 13.41
CA ASN A 240 10.23 -18.90 13.67
C ASN A 240 9.56 -19.84 12.65
N SER A 241 10.01 -21.10 12.63
CA SER A 241 9.51 -22.13 11.70
C SER A 241 8.08 -22.58 11.95
N ASN A 242 7.49 -22.27 13.12
CA ASN A 242 6.08 -22.60 13.37
C ASN A 242 5.12 -21.78 12.51
N ALA A 243 5.54 -20.58 12.05
CA ALA A 243 4.73 -19.71 11.20
C ALA A 243 3.28 -19.58 11.71
N ALA A 244 3.13 -19.21 12.98
CA ALA A 244 1.82 -19.16 13.63
C ALA A 244 0.90 -18.14 12.93
N LEU A 245 -0.38 -18.49 12.78
CA LEU A 245 -1.41 -17.55 12.32
C LEU A 245 -1.68 -16.52 13.44
N VAL A 246 -1.36 -15.24 13.21
CA VAL A 246 -1.55 -14.14 14.18
C VAL A 246 -2.79 -13.30 13.91
N PHE A 247 -3.26 -13.28 12.68
CA PHE A 247 -4.43 -12.48 12.30
C PHE A 247 -5.17 -13.09 11.13
N LYS A 248 -6.51 -12.98 11.14
CA LYS A 248 -7.37 -13.38 10.04
C LYS A 248 -8.54 -12.41 9.90
N TRP A 249 -8.72 -11.88 8.71
CA TRP A 249 -9.85 -11.01 8.39
C TRP A 249 -10.53 -11.47 7.11
N ASN A 250 -11.83 -11.77 7.17
CA ASN A 250 -12.64 -12.19 6.03
C ASN A 250 -14.02 -11.51 5.99
N GLN A 251 -14.20 -10.45 6.77
CA GLN A 251 -15.49 -9.77 6.92
C GLN A 251 -15.64 -8.60 5.94
N GLY A 252 -16.85 -8.40 5.44
CA GLY A 252 -17.21 -7.22 4.66
C GLY A 252 -16.68 -7.19 3.23
N PHE A 253 -16.30 -8.35 2.67
CA PHE A 253 -15.92 -8.46 1.27
C PHE A 253 -16.91 -9.36 0.52
N SER A 254 -17.51 -8.84 -0.55
CA SER A 254 -18.30 -9.62 -1.50
C SER A 254 -17.53 -9.89 -2.79
N GLY A 255 -16.58 -9.03 -3.11
CA GLY A 255 -15.76 -9.09 -4.29
C GLY A 255 -14.49 -9.94 -4.16
N ARG A 256 -13.70 -10.01 -5.25
CA ARG A 256 -12.39 -10.64 -5.24
C ARG A 256 -11.38 -9.70 -4.60
N LEU A 257 -10.59 -10.20 -3.67
CA LEU A 257 -9.48 -9.42 -3.09
C LEU A 257 -8.25 -9.49 -3.98
N HIS A 258 -7.56 -8.36 -4.14
CA HIS A 258 -6.30 -8.25 -4.88
C HIS A 258 -5.33 -7.26 -4.24
N GLY A 259 -4.03 -7.54 -4.44
CA GLY A 259 -2.95 -6.61 -4.13
C GLY A 259 -2.89 -6.16 -2.68
N GLY A 260 -3.34 -7.00 -1.75
CA GLY A 260 -3.23 -6.70 -0.32
C GLY A 260 -1.78 -6.56 0.11
N CYS A 261 -1.46 -5.46 0.81
CA CYS A 261 -0.10 -5.19 1.28
C CYS A 261 -0.12 -4.48 2.64
N TRP A 262 1.01 -4.57 3.35
CA TRP A 262 1.27 -3.72 4.50
C TRP A 262 1.41 -2.27 4.07
N VAL A 263 0.86 -1.37 4.85
CA VAL A 263 1.22 0.05 4.76
C VAL A 263 2.61 0.20 5.37
N THR A 264 3.58 0.54 4.53
CA THR A 264 5.01 0.56 4.88
C THR A 264 5.73 1.72 4.19
N ASP A 265 6.79 2.21 4.83
CA ASP A 265 7.70 3.23 4.29
C ASP A 265 8.81 2.65 3.38
N ARG A 266 8.84 1.36 3.21
CA ARG A 266 9.92 0.57 2.60
C ARG A 266 10.35 1.04 1.20
N TYR A 267 9.43 1.56 0.39
CA TYR A 267 9.70 2.03 -0.97
C TYR A 267 10.02 3.52 -1.05
N LEU A 268 10.13 4.21 0.06
CA LEU A 268 10.17 5.66 0.11
C LEU A 268 11.56 6.24 0.32
N GLY A 269 12.52 5.41 0.70
CA GLY A 269 13.91 5.77 0.95
C GLY A 269 14.30 5.54 2.42
N THR A 270 15.34 4.73 2.62
CA THR A 270 15.75 4.21 3.93
C THR A 270 16.43 5.23 4.84
N ASN A 271 16.89 6.37 4.32
CA ASN A 271 17.63 7.38 5.08
C ASN A 271 16.82 8.65 5.39
N THR A 272 15.58 8.72 4.99
CA THR A 272 14.69 9.77 5.44
C THR A 272 13.87 9.25 6.58
N GLN A 273 14.14 9.76 7.78
CA GLN A 273 13.13 9.71 8.80
C GLN A 273 11.87 10.38 8.22
N ILE A 274 10.88 9.57 7.90
CA ILE A 274 9.55 10.12 7.58
C ILE A 274 9.16 10.93 8.81
N PRO A 275 8.81 12.21 8.67
CA PRO A 275 8.33 13.01 9.79
C PRO A 275 7.22 12.26 10.52
N ASP A 276 7.16 12.34 11.85
CA ASP A 276 6.16 11.60 12.62
C ASP A 276 4.72 11.94 12.18
N ALA A 277 4.48 13.19 11.75
CA ALA A 277 3.21 13.59 11.16
C ALA A 277 2.87 12.79 9.89
N ASP A 278 3.84 12.51 9.04
CA ASP A 278 3.64 11.73 7.81
C ASP A 278 3.46 10.24 8.12
N LYS A 279 4.12 9.72 9.17
CA LYS A 279 3.89 8.34 9.66
C LYS A 279 2.46 8.17 10.16
N GLU A 280 1.93 9.16 10.83
CA GLU A 280 0.53 9.17 11.29
C GLU A 280 -0.42 9.20 10.10
N LEU A 281 -0.15 10.03 9.09
CA LEU A 281 -0.93 10.08 7.84
C LEU A 281 -0.86 8.77 7.04
N MET A 282 0.31 8.14 6.99
CA MET A 282 0.47 6.84 6.35
C MET A 282 -0.27 5.73 7.07
N ARG A 283 -0.36 5.80 8.39
CA ARG A 283 -0.89 4.70 9.23
C ARG A 283 -0.11 3.40 9.05
N ILE A 284 1.24 3.50 9.17
CA ILE A 284 2.15 2.35 9.07
C ILE A 284 1.72 1.22 10.01
N GLY A 285 1.76 -0.02 9.52
CA GLY A 285 1.31 -1.21 10.25
C GLY A 285 -0.16 -1.57 10.01
N ASN A 286 -0.92 -0.76 9.28
CA ASN A 286 -2.21 -1.17 8.73
C ASN A 286 -2.01 -2.04 7.47
N ILE A 287 -3.08 -2.65 7.04
CA ILE A 287 -3.17 -3.42 5.79
C ILE A 287 -4.06 -2.66 4.83
N ILE A 288 -3.69 -2.60 3.56
CA ILE A 288 -4.56 -2.06 2.52
C ILE A 288 -4.73 -3.09 1.40
N THR A 289 -5.96 -3.25 0.88
CA THR A 289 -6.28 -4.20 -0.19
C THR A 289 -7.36 -3.66 -1.12
N VAL A 290 -7.48 -4.25 -2.30
CA VAL A 290 -8.56 -3.98 -3.26
C VAL A 290 -9.62 -5.06 -3.14
N SER A 291 -10.90 -4.67 -3.10
CA SER A 291 -12.06 -5.54 -3.31
C SER A 291 -12.73 -5.17 -4.62
N ASN A 292 -12.45 -5.95 -5.68
CA ASN A 292 -12.88 -5.62 -7.03
C ASN A 292 -14.41 -5.58 -7.19
N GLY A 293 -15.12 -6.60 -6.71
CA GLY A 293 -16.58 -6.66 -6.83
C GLY A 293 -17.31 -5.64 -5.96
N ASP A 294 -16.65 -5.10 -4.94
CA ASP A 294 -17.20 -4.04 -4.08
C ASP A 294 -16.84 -2.64 -4.61
N ASN A 295 -16.00 -2.56 -5.64
CA ASN A 295 -15.45 -1.32 -6.18
C ASN A 295 -14.84 -0.42 -5.09
N GLU A 296 -13.96 -0.99 -4.27
CA GLU A 296 -13.32 -0.26 -3.18
C GLU A 296 -11.91 -0.76 -2.86
N ALA A 297 -11.08 0.18 -2.38
CA ALA A 297 -9.88 -0.12 -1.63
C ALA A 297 -10.20 -0.01 -0.13
N VAL A 298 -9.74 -0.97 0.65
CA VAL A 298 -10.08 -1.09 2.08
C VAL A 298 -8.81 -1.12 2.90
N GLU A 299 -8.76 -0.29 3.92
CA GLU A 299 -7.72 -0.27 4.92
C GLU A 299 -8.21 -0.88 6.23
N VAL A 300 -7.45 -1.82 6.78
CA VAL A 300 -7.74 -2.56 8.02
C VAL A 300 -6.59 -2.38 8.99
N ASN A 301 -6.90 -2.14 10.25
CA ASN A 301 -5.91 -2.19 11.32
C ASN A 301 -5.94 -3.57 11.98
N PRO A 302 -4.89 -4.38 11.84
CA PRO A 302 -4.87 -5.73 12.36
C PRO A 302 -4.77 -5.80 13.89
N GLN A 303 -4.23 -4.78 14.55
CA GLN A 303 -4.12 -4.74 16.03
C GLN A 303 -5.47 -4.50 16.69
N THR A 304 -6.30 -3.62 16.10
CA THR A 304 -7.63 -3.29 16.64
C THR A 304 -8.74 -4.13 16.03
N ASN A 305 -8.42 -4.94 14.99
CA ASN A 305 -9.36 -5.71 14.21
C ASN A 305 -10.51 -4.85 13.65
N LYS A 306 -10.17 -3.68 13.10
CA LYS A 306 -11.14 -2.73 12.57
C LYS A 306 -10.82 -2.31 11.13
N ARG A 307 -11.88 -2.14 10.35
CA ARG A 307 -11.82 -1.41 9.09
C ARG A 307 -11.66 0.07 9.41
N ILE A 308 -10.58 0.69 8.94
CA ILE A 308 -10.21 2.07 9.25
C ILE A 308 -10.78 2.99 8.19
N LYS A 309 -10.63 2.63 6.92
CA LYS A 309 -11.07 3.43 5.79
C LYS A 309 -11.41 2.60 4.58
N SER A 310 -12.30 3.11 3.74
CA SER A 310 -12.49 2.60 2.40
C SER A 310 -12.64 3.74 1.41
N PHE A 311 -12.16 3.50 0.21
CA PHE A 311 -12.25 4.42 -0.91
C PHE A 311 -13.05 3.75 -2.02
N LYS A 312 -14.12 4.39 -2.47
CA LYS A 312 -14.81 3.94 -3.66
C LYS A 312 -13.99 4.30 -4.89
N TYR A 313 -13.76 3.30 -5.72
CA TYR A 313 -13.03 3.44 -6.97
C TYR A 313 -13.48 2.36 -7.94
N GLU A 314 -13.58 2.69 -9.22
CA GLU A 314 -13.99 1.74 -10.25
C GLU A 314 -12.85 0.75 -10.54
N PHE A 315 -12.93 -0.42 -9.90
CA PHE A 315 -12.00 -1.52 -10.16
C PHE A 315 -12.55 -2.45 -11.23
N SER A 316 -11.64 -2.98 -12.05
CA SER A 316 -11.97 -4.09 -12.94
C SER A 316 -12.19 -5.39 -12.15
N ASP A 317 -12.82 -6.37 -12.78
CA ASP A 317 -13.07 -7.69 -12.16
C ASP A 317 -11.80 -8.48 -11.80
N HIS A 318 -10.66 -8.09 -12.35
CA HIS A 318 -9.41 -8.83 -12.24
C HIS A 318 -8.25 -7.91 -11.91
N GLN A 319 -7.38 -8.39 -11.03
CA GLN A 319 -6.16 -7.71 -10.62
C GLN A 319 -6.42 -6.34 -9.97
N GLY A 320 -5.41 -5.57 -9.79
CA GLY A 320 -5.44 -4.29 -9.12
C GLY A 320 -4.48 -4.25 -7.94
N SER A 321 -4.04 -3.06 -7.62
CA SER A 321 -3.15 -2.84 -6.48
C SER A 321 -3.39 -1.49 -5.85
N VAL A 322 -2.97 -1.37 -4.62
CA VAL A 322 -3.00 -0.13 -3.85
C VAL A 322 -1.69 0.02 -3.08
N GLN A 323 -1.28 1.26 -2.90
CA GLN A 323 -0.15 1.62 -2.04
C GLN A 323 -0.49 2.91 -1.30
N ARG A 324 -0.38 2.90 0.03
CA ARG A 324 -0.50 4.11 0.82
C ARG A 324 0.79 4.92 0.71
N LEU A 325 0.68 6.22 0.53
CA LEU A 325 1.78 7.16 0.38
C LEU A 325 1.95 8.04 1.64
N PRO A 326 3.13 8.61 1.89
CA PRO A 326 3.43 9.38 3.10
C PRO A 326 2.53 10.59 3.35
N ASN A 327 2.12 11.27 2.29
CA ASN A 327 1.20 12.40 2.38
C ASN A 327 -0.27 12.00 2.64
N GLY A 328 -0.54 10.72 2.93
CA GLY A 328 -1.88 10.18 3.13
C GLY A 328 -2.62 9.82 1.85
N ASN A 329 -2.06 10.11 0.68
CA ASN A 329 -2.63 9.71 -0.60
C ASN A 329 -2.54 8.20 -0.84
N THR A 330 -3.25 7.73 -1.84
CA THR A 330 -3.26 6.31 -2.23
C THR A 330 -2.99 6.18 -3.72
N LEU A 331 -1.90 5.48 -4.08
CA LEU A 331 -1.67 5.05 -5.44
C LEU A 331 -2.57 3.84 -5.75
N ILE A 332 -3.30 3.88 -6.84
CA ILE A 332 -4.27 2.84 -7.23
C ILE A 332 -4.04 2.42 -8.67
N VAL A 333 -4.09 1.11 -8.90
CA VAL A 333 -4.18 0.49 -10.21
C VAL A 333 -5.45 -0.34 -10.27
N SER A 334 -6.29 -0.10 -11.27
CA SER A 334 -7.37 -1.02 -11.64
C SER A 334 -6.86 -1.92 -12.77
N GLY A 335 -6.80 -3.23 -12.56
CA GLY A 335 -6.01 -4.16 -13.37
C GLY A 335 -6.29 -4.18 -14.87
N TYR A 336 -7.49 -3.83 -15.33
CA TYR A 336 -7.82 -3.68 -16.76
C TYR A 336 -7.85 -2.24 -17.24
N SER A 337 -7.78 -1.28 -16.34
CA SER A 337 -7.59 0.11 -16.75
C SER A 337 -6.14 0.27 -17.22
N LYS A 338 -5.95 1.11 -18.21
CA LYS A 338 -4.63 1.51 -18.65
C LYS A 338 -4.16 2.76 -17.88
N LYS A 339 -4.52 2.83 -16.58
CA LYS A 339 -4.28 4.01 -15.76
C LYS A 339 -3.74 3.63 -14.39
N ILE A 340 -2.78 4.42 -13.95
CA ILE A 340 -2.30 4.49 -12.57
C ILE A 340 -2.77 5.83 -12.04
N ASN A 341 -3.54 5.84 -10.95
CA ASN A 341 -4.03 7.06 -10.35
C ASN A 341 -3.50 7.20 -8.91
N GLU A 342 -3.24 8.43 -8.51
CA GLU A 342 -3.04 8.79 -7.13
C GLU A 342 -4.27 9.56 -6.65
N LEU A 343 -4.89 9.07 -5.59
CA LEU A 343 -6.06 9.68 -4.95
C LEU A 343 -5.63 10.35 -3.65
N ASP A 344 -6.16 11.54 -3.39
CA ASP A 344 -6.04 12.16 -2.08
C ASP A 344 -6.94 11.47 -1.03
N ASP A 345 -6.90 11.95 0.19
CA ASP A 345 -7.67 11.40 1.31
C ASP A 345 -9.20 11.55 1.14
N THR A 346 -9.66 12.40 0.23
CA THR A 346 -11.08 12.55 -0.14
C THR A 346 -11.51 11.63 -1.27
N GLY A 347 -10.57 10.94 -1.92
CA GLY A 347 -10.80 10.09 -3.08
C GLY A 347 -10.72 10.82 -4.43
N LYS A 348 -10.29 12.09 -4.44
CA LYS A 348 -10.07 12.86 -5.67
C LYS A 348 -8.75 12.46 -6.31
N VAL A 349 -8.75 12.29 -7.64
CA VAL A 349 -7.53 12.05 -8.42
C VAL A 349 -6.69 13.32 -8.44
N VAL A 350 -5.45 13.23 -7.92
CA VAL A 350 -4.47 14.32 -7.90
C VAL A 350 -3.32 14.11 -8.89
N TRP A 351 -3.12 12.87 -9.34
CA TRP A 351 -2.16 12.53 -10.37
C TRP A 351 -2.62 11.29 -11.13
N SER A 352 -2.27 11.19 -12.42
CA SER A 352 -2.62 10.07 -13.28
C SER A 352 -1.54 9.81 -14.32
N LEU A 353 -1.27 8.54 -14.61
CA LEU A 353 -0.44 8.09 -15.71
C LEU A 353 -1.23 7.11 -16.58
N GLU A 354 -1.35 7.41 -17.87
CA GLU A 354 -1.92 6.46 -18.85
C GLU A 354 -0.82 5.56 -19.41
N THR A 355 -1.14 4.29 -19.57
CA THR A 355 -0.23 3.27 -20.09
C THR A 355 -0.72 2.72 -21.42
N SER A 356 0.20 2.20 -22.25
CA SER A 356 -0.14 1.66 -23.57
C SER A 356 -0.95 0.37 -23.50
N ASN A 357 -0.79 -0.42 -22.42
CA ASN A 357 -1.45 -1.69 -22.20
C ASN A 357 -1.89 -1.84 -20.74
N ARG A 358 -2.59 -2.94 -20.44
CA ARG A 358 -3.01 -3.32 -19.10
C ARG A 358 -1.82 -3.52 -18.18
N ILE A 359 -2.00 -3.14 -16.91
CA ILE A 359 -1.02 -3.30 -15.85
C ILE A 359 -1.69 -3.96 -14.64
N SER A 360 -0.96 -4.82 -13.95
CA SER A 360 -1.48 -5.52 -12.75
C SER A 360 -1.22 -4.74 -11.47
N ARG A 361 -0.09 -4.07 -11.40
CA ARG A 361 0.38 -3.34 -10.19
C ARG A 361 1.34 -2.23 -10.57
N ALA A 362 1.39 -1.20 -9.72
CA ALA A 362 2.42 -0.17 -9.76
C ALA A 362 2.89 0.17 -8.35
N TYR A 363 4.14 0.64 -8.23
CA TYR A 363 4.71 1.14 -7.00
C TYR A 363 5.26 2.55 -7.19
N ARG A 364 5.01 3.41 -6.21
CA ARG A 364 5.66 4.70 -6.08
C ARG A 364 6.90 4.54 -5.19
N TYR A 365 8.06 4.85 -5.74
CA TYR A 365 9.33 4.95 -5.03
C TYR A 365 9.63 6.41 -4.76
N GLY A 366 9.99 6.77 -3.53
CA GLY A 366 10.27 8.15 -3.16
C GLY A 366 11.54 8.69 -3.85
N LEU A 367 11.66 10.01 -3.94
CA LEU A 367 12.83 10.67 -4.55
C LEU A 367 14.17 10.28 -3.91
N LYS A 368 14.13 9.84 -2.64
CA LYS A 368 15.33 9.43 -1.88
C LYS A 368 15.51 7.91 -1.80
N TYR A 369 14.78 7.16 -2.61
CA TYR A 369 14.96 5.72 -2.67
C TYR A 369 16.35 5.39 -3.23
N GLN A 370 17.12 4.57 -2.51
CA GLN A 370 18.51 4.26 -2.82
C GLN A 370 18.69 3.71 -4.25
N GLY A 371 17.80 2.85 -4.69
CA GLY A 371 17.82 2.25 -6.02
C GLY A 371 17.74 3.23 -7.17
N VAL A 372 17.28 4.47 -6.92
CA VAL A 372 17.26 5.57 -7.92
C VAL A 372 18.39 6.55 -7.67
N LEU A 373 18.65 6.93 -6.40
CA LEU A 373 19.68 7.91 -6.06
C LEU A 373 21.09 7.51 -6.53
N SER A 374 21.41 6.23 -6.48
CA SER A 374 22.73 5.72 -6.89
C SER A 374 22.96 5.80 -8.40
N LYS A 375 21.95 6.18 -9.20
CA LYS A 375 21.94 6.14 -10.65
C LYS A 375 21.67 7.50 -11.32
N ASN A 376 21.34 8.50 -10.52
CA ASN A 376 21.24 9.93 -10.91
C ASN A 376 22.46 10.66 -10.35
#